data_e45eb139de4a5feed9f16c7cd66a1a49
#
_entry.id   e45eb139de4a5feed9f16c7cd66a1a49
#
_cell.length_a   1.000
_cell.length_b   1.000
_cell.length_c   1.000
_cell.angle_alpha   90.00
_cell.angle_beta   90.00
_cell.angle_gamma   90.00
#
_symmetry.space_group_name_H-M   'P 1'
#
loop_
_entity.id
_entity.type
_entity.pdbx_description
1 polymer ?
#
loop_
_entity_poly.entity_id
_entity_poly.type
_entity_poly.pdbx_seq_one_letter_code
_entity_poly.pdbx_strand_id
1 'polypeptide(L)'
;SNSDVATLNKTIVAHDPCKVRFVEFDKDGKENLLCEQTVKYGYAATAPLGISRKGYTFLGWKGEYSNVTSDRTIEAQFKRNTYKITFCDKDDKVIKSESVLFEDSATAPEPPEAEKGYVFAGWDSEDYKNVQGNATIKATYVWANDDLPVVITLNKCEFKDDGYIVNYDIKNNPNKRTKGRALVSLKTSKGKLLDSTESKAFSLGKGEEKKGIEIYVPYEGAATKADLYIINGFSKGIPISEVATIDVARNWSE
;
A
#
# COMPACT_ATOMS: atom_id res chain seq x y z
N SER A 1 58.93 50.11 64.65
CA SER A 1 57.60 49.72 64.15
C SER A 1 57.75 48.43 63.37
N ASN A 2 57.31 47.35 63.98
CA ASN A 2 57.22 46.04 63.32
C ASN A 2 56.01 46.01 62.37
N SER A 3 56.22 45.82 61.10
CA SER A 3 55.20 45.50 60.19
C SER A 3 55.05 43.94 60.10
N ASP A 4 54.02 43.44 60.73
CA ASP A 4 53.66 42.03 60.64
C ASP A 4 53.16 41.74 59.19
N VAL A 5 54.03 41.04 58.46
CA VAL A 5 53.64 40.45 57.21
C VAL A 5 52.91 39.16 57.54
N ALA A 6 51.57 39.24 57.55
CA ALA A 6 50.75 38.00 57.60
C ALA A 6 50.97 37.21 56.38
N THR A 7 51.77 36.11 56.48
CA THR A 7 51.94 35.09 55.42
C THR A 7 50.66 34.30 55.35
N LEU A 8 49.85 34.55 54.33
CA LEU A 8 48.69 33.68 53.99
C LEU A 8 49.19 32.35 53.52
N ASN A 9 49.28 31.35 54.40
CA ASN A 9 49.49 29.95 54.01
C ASN A 9 48.21 29.39 53.39
N LYS A 10 48.09 29.65 52.11
CA LYS A 10 47.03 28.96 51.33
C LYS A 10 47.48 27.52 51.10
N THR A 11 46.96 26.58 51.89
CA THR A 11 47.15 25.16 51.62
C THR A 11 46.54 24.81 50.26
N ILE A 12 47.37 24.58 49.27
CA ILE A 12 46.93 24.06 47.97
C ILE A 12 46.60 22.60 48.18
N VAL A 13 45.30 22.30 48.24
CA VAL A 13 44.85 20.91 48.21
C VAL A 13 44.96 20.43 46.76
N ALA A 14 45.94 19.51 46.53
CA ALA A 14 46.03 18.82 45.24
C ALA A 14 44.88 17.80 45.17
N HIS A 15 44.07 17.93 44.15
CA HIS A 15 43.04 16.92 43.79
C HIS A 15 43.51 16.06 42.66
N ASP A 16 43.24 14.75 42.71
CA ASP A 16 43.51 13.84 41.61
C ASP A 16 42.62 14.21 40.41
N PRO A 17 43.13 13.99 39.19
CA PRO A 17 42.32 14.12 37.98
C PRO A 17 41.12 13.16 38.00
N CYS A 18 40.00 13.58 37.45
CA CYS A 18 38.77 12.79 37.38
C CYS A 18 38.58 12.17 35.99
N LYS A 19 38.01 11.00 35.94
CA LYS A 19 37.61 10.33 34.68
C LYS A 19 36.20 10.73 34.30
N VAL A 20 36.00 11.13 33.05
CA VAL A 20 34.70 11.44 32.46
C VAL A 20 34.47 10.52 31.29
N ARG A 21 33.41 9.73 31.36
CA ARG A 21 33.03 8.76 30.32
C ARG A 21 31.75 9.26 29.62
N PHE A 22 31.81 9.44 28.31
CA PHE A 22 30.65 9.73 27.48
C PHE A 22 30.18 8.43 26.88
N VAL A 23 28.94 8.05 27.14
CA VAL A 23 28.37 6.74 26.76
C VAL A 23 27.03 6.92 26.05
N GLU A 24 26.64 5.91 25.30
CA GLU A 24 25.27 5.70 24.87
C GLU A 24 24.76 4.34 25.33
N PHE A 25 23.44 4.19 25.45
CA PHE A 25 22.81 2.90 25.67
C PHE A 25 22.03 2.49 24.42
N ASP A 26 22.21 1.23 24.01
CA ASP A 26 21.42 0.66 22.93
C ASP A 26 19.97 0.33 23.40
N LYS A 27 19.15 -0.23 22.50
CA LYS A 27 17.77 -0.61 22.81
C LYS A 27 17.65 -1.68 23.90
N ASP A 28 18.69 -2.48 24.08
CA ASP A 28 18.74 -3.58 25.07
C ASP A 28 19.37 -3.11 26.40
N GLY A 29 19.68 -1.81 26.51
CA GLY A 29 20.29 -1.21 27.70
C GLY A 29 21.79 -1.47 27.83
N LYS A 30 22.46 -1.97 26.79
CA LYS A 30 23.90 -2.18 26.79
C LYS A 30 24.64 -0.87 26.60
N GLU A 31 25.59 -0.60 27.50
CA GLU A 31 26.44 0.57 27.42
C GLU A 31 27.47 0.44 26.30
N ASN A 32 27.59 1.49 25.49
CA ASN A 32 28.64 1.67 24.49
C ASN A 32 29.44 2.93 24.84
N LEU A 33 30.75 2.78 25.07
CA LEU A 33 31.64 3.88 25.35
C LEU A 33 31.91 4.67 24.06
N LEU A 34 31.62 5.97 24.07
CA LEU A 34 31.86 6.90 22.96
C LEU A 34 33.22 7.61 23.11
N CYS A 35 33.52 8.04 24.33
CA CYS A 35 34.77 8.74 24.66
C CYS A 35 35.04 8.64 26.17
N GLU A 36 36.33 8.50 26.56
CA GLU A 36 36.80 8.66 27.93
C GLU A 36 37.87 9.73 27.97
N GLN A 37 37.81 10.62 28.96
CA GLN A 37 38.76 11.72 29.18
C GLN A 37 39.20 11.74 30.64
N THR A 38 40.47 12.12 30.88
CA THR A 38 40.99 12.48 32.19
C THR A 38 41.02 13.99 32.29
N VAL A 39 40.27 14.54 33.25
CA VAL A 39 40.06 15.98 33.42
C VAL A 39 40.58 16.44 34.78
N LYS A 40 41.30 17.56 34.82
CA LYS A 40 41.74 18.15 36.10
C LYS A 40 40.51 18.54 36.95
N TYR A 41 40.63 18.33 38.25
CA TYR A 41 39.59 18.70 39.21
C TYR A 41 39.09 20.14 38.99
N GLY A 42 37.77 20.31 38.88
CA GLY A 42 37.10 21.60 38.66
C GLY A 42 37.10 22.10 37.21
N TYR A 43 37.69 21.36 36.25
CA TYR A 43 37.68 21.73 34.86
C TYR A 43 36.54 21.05 34.10
N ALA A 44 36.24 21.54 32.88
CA ALA A 44 35.24 20.95 32.02
C ALA A 44 35.84 19.80 31.21
N ALA A 45 35.06 18.74 30.97
CA ALA A 45 35.28 17.78 29.91
C ALA A 45 34.78 18.31 28.55
N THR A 46 35.33 17.78 27.46
CA THR A 46 34.90 18.13 26.11
C THR A 46 33.96 17.05 25.55
N ALA A 47 32.70 17.39 25.33
CA ALA A 47 31.74 16.44 24.77
C ALA A 47 32.12 16.06 23.33
N PRO A 48 32.00 14.76 22.96
CA PRO A 48 32.20 14.32 21.58
C PRO A 48 31.23 15.01 20.61
N LEU A 49 31.73 15.30 19.41
CA LEU A 49 30.94 15.87 18.32
C LEU A 49 30.50 14.77 17.33
N GLY A 50 29.49 15.06 16.51
CA GLY A 50 29.05 14.18 15.42
C GLY A 50 28.33 12.91 15.90
N ILE A 51 27.75 12.92 17.08
CA ILE A 51 27.01 11.79 17.62
C ILE A 51 25.73 11.60 16.81
N SER A 52 25.60 10.41 16.21
CA SER A 52 24.45 10.05 15.42
C SER A 52 24.08 8.58 15.60
N ARG A 53 22.79 8.29 15.50
CA ARG A 53 22.24 6.93 15.49
C ARG A 53 21.16 6.86 14.42
N LYS A 54 21.21 5.85 13.52
CA LYS A 54 20.23 5.66 12.46
C LYS A 54 18.82 5.60 13.06
N GLY A 55 17.90 6.39 12.53
CA GLY A 55 16.50 6.43 12.97
C GLY A 55 16.26 7.17 14.28
N TYR A 56 17.27 7.86 14.81
CA TYR A 56 17.15 8.64 16.05
C TYR A 56 17.69 10.05 15.85
N THR A 57 17.14 10.97 16.62
CA THR A 57 17.64 12.34 16.76
C THR A 57 18.38 12.45 18.08
N PHE A 58 19.65 12.89 18.05
CA PHE A 58 20.41 13.21 19.26
C PHE A 58 19.83 14.46 19.92
N LEU A 59 19.50 14.40 21.20
CA LEU A 59 18.90 15.50 21.97
C LEU A 59 19.91 16.24 22.84
N GLY A 60 21.09 15.67 23.04
CA GLY A 60 22.12 16.23 23.90
C GLY A 60 22.64 15.22 24.93
N TRP A 61 23.38 15.72 25.90
CA TRP A 61 24.02 14.95 26.95
C TRP A 61 23.29 15.09 28.27
N LYS A 62 23.08 14.00 28.99
CA LYS A 62 22.53 13.96 30.32
C LYS A 62 23.69 13.81 31.32
N GLY A 63 23.82 14.73 32.22
CA GLY A 63 24.90 14.84 33.21
C GLY A 63 25.69 16.12 33.08
N GLU A 64 26.26 16.56 34.20
CA GLU A 64 27.08 17.76 34.29
C GLU A 64 28.54 17.46 34.01
N TYR A 65 29.15 18.15 33.05
CA TYR A 65 30.54 17.95 32.66
C TYR A 65 31.35 19.24 32.51
N SER A 66 30.76 20.38 32.95
CA SER A 66 31.45 21.69 32.92
C SER A 66 32.33 21.94 34.12
N ASN A 67 32.04 21.32 35.27
CA ASN A 67 32.80 21.45 36.51
C ASN A 67 32.98 20.05 37.12
N VAL A 68 34.03 19.35 36.72
CA VAL A 68 34.25 17.96 37.09
C VAL A 68 35.04 17.85 38.37
N THR A 69 34.38 17.39 39.44
CA THR A 69 34.97 17.24 40.77
C THR A 69 35.04 15.78 41.25
N SER A 70 34.58 14.83 40.44
CA SER A 70 34.64 13.37 40.66
C SER A 70 34.48 12.63 39.35
N ASP A 71 34.84 11.36 39.32
CA ASP A 71 34.55 10.46 38.18
C ASP A 71 33.07 10.44 37.87
N ARG A 72 32.71 10.47 36.61
CA ARG A 72 31.30 10.48 36.16
C ARG A 72 31.07 9.91 34.77
N THR A 73 29.85 9.47 34.53
CA THR A 73 29.36 9.01 33.25
C THR A 73 28.32 10.01 32.73
N ILE A 74 28.48 10.43 31.48
CA ILE A 74 27.63 11.36 30.77
C ILE A 74 26.93 10.58 29.66
N GLU A 75 25.61 10.60 29.63
CA GLU A 75 24.77 9.75 28.77
C GLU A 75 24.24 10.55 27.58
N ALA A 76 24.43 10.00 26.37
CA ALA A 76 23.80 10.53 25.15
C ALA A 76 22.28 10.28 25.17
N GLN A 77 21.50 11.32 24.99
CA GLN A 77 20.05 11.23 24.92
C GLN A 77 19.59 11.20 23.46
N PHE A 78 18.76 10.23 23.12
CA PHE A 78 18.22 10.06 21.78
C PHE A 78 16.70 9.96 21.80
N LYS A 79 16.07 10.48 20.75
CA LYS A 79 14.65 10.31 20.47
C LYS A 79 14.46 9.54 19.17
N ARG A 80 13.64 8.48 19.17
CA ARG A 80 13.25 7.78 17.95
C ARG A 80 12.55 8.72 16.98
N ASN A 81 12.94 8.69 15.73
CA ASN A 81 12.31 9.47 14.67
C ASN A 81 10.95 8.87 14.31
N THR A 82 10.08 9.72 13.81
CA THR A 82 8.78 9.33 13.30
C THR A 82 8.78 9.53 11.80
N TYR A 83 8.24 8.54 11.07
CA TYR A 83 8.13 8.56 9.62
C TYR A 83 6.69 8.43 9.19
N LYS A 84 6.37 9.03 8.05
CA LYS A 84 5.04 8.99 7.44
C LYS A 84 4.95 7.81 6.49
N ILE A 85 4.01 6.90 6.74
CA ILE A 85 3.64 5.80 5.84
C ILE A 85 2.30 6.14 5.21
N THR A 86 2.24 6.07 3.89
CA THR A 86 1.04 6.41 3.10
C THR A 86 0.66 5.24 2.23
N PHE A 87 -0.57 4.74 2.37
CA PHE A 87 -1.16 3.73 1.50
C PHE A 87 -2.02 4.40 0.44
N CYS A 88 -1.82 4.03 -0.82
CA CYS A 88 -2.52 4.56 -1.97
C CYS A 88 -3.18 3.44 -2.78
N ASP A 89 -4.22 3.79 -3.55
CA ASP A 89 -4.72 2.92 -4.62
C ASP A 89 -3.77 2.91 -5.84
N LYS A 90 -4.16 2.19 -6.88
CA LYS A 90 -3.39 2.10 -8.14
C LYS A 90 -3.19 3.45 -8.85
N ASP A 91 -4.08 4.42 -8.59
CA ASP A 91 -4.12 5.74 -9.23
C ASP A 91 -3.54 6.84 -8.33
N ASP A 92 -2.75 6.48 -7.32
CA ASP A 92 -2.09 7.38 -6.34
C ASP A 92 -3.06 8.12 -5.39
N LYS A 93 -4.32 7.72 -5.33
CA LYS A 93 -5.26 8.27 -4.36
C LYS A 93 -4.96 7.71 -2.98
N VAL A 94 -4.75 8.59 -2.01
CA VAL A 94 -4.45 8.20 -0.62
C VAL A 94 -5.66 7.52 0.02
N ILE A 95 -5.43 6.31 0.55
CA ILE A 95 -6.40 5.52 1.30
C ILE A 95 -6.22 5.78 2.79
N LYS A 96 -4.96 5.70 3.26
CA LYS A 96 -4.58 5.88 4.67
C LYS A 96 -3.20 6.50 4.76
N SER A 97 -2.99 7.32 5.79
CA SER A 97 -1.67 7.82 6.13
C SER A 97 -1.53 7.81 7.65
N GLU A 98 -0.40 7.35 8.16
CA GLU A 98 -0.11 7.33 9.58
C GLU A 98 1.35 7.64 9.86
N SER A 99 1.62 8.10 11.08
CA SER A 99 2.96 8.39 11.58
C SER A 99 3.43 7.24 12.46
N VAL A 100 4.57 6.66 12.12
CA VAL A 100 5.12 5.44 12.73
C VAL A 100 6.54 5.69 13.20
N LEU A 101 6.90 5.20 14.38
CA LEU A 101 8.27 5.30 14.87
C LEU A 101 9.21 4.40 14.08
N PHE A 102 10.46 4.81 13.97
CA PHE A 102 11.52 4.02 13.37
C PHE A 102 11.53 2.58 13.91
N GLU A 103 11.61 1.58 13.01
CA GLU A 103 11.55 0.14 13.30
C GLU A 103 10.21 -0.40 13.81
N ASP A 104 9.18 0.42 13.97
CA ASP A 104 7.81 -0.06 14.19
C ASP A 104 7.12 -0.40 12.86
N SER A 105 5.92 -0.95 12.93
CA SER A 105 5.11 -1.32 11.76
C SER A 105 3.89 -0.40 11.64
N ALA A 106 3.56 -0.04 10.40
CA ALA A 106 2.26 0.54 10.07
C ALA A 106 1.19 -0.55 9.89
N THR A 107 -0.08 -0.19 10.08
CA THR A 107 -1.21 -1.08 9.83
C THR A 107 -1.77 -0.85 8.44
N ALA A 108 -1.63 -1.83 7.55
CA ALA A 108 -2.23 -1.76 6.22
C ALA A 108 -3.76 -1.65 6.32
N PRO A 109 -4.39 -0.76 5.53
CA PRO A 109 -5.85 -0.67 5.44
C PRO A 109 -6.42 -1.83 4.61
N GLU A 110 -7.76 -1.98 4.64
CA GLU A 110 -8.44 -2.79 3.63
C GLU A 110 -8.16 -2.22 2.24
N PRO A 111 -7.85 -3.08 1.25
CA PRO A 111 -7.59 -2.62 -0.11
C PRO A 111 -8.88 -2.06 -0.74
N PRO A 112 -8.78 -1.08 -1.66
CA PRO A 112 -9.92 -0.64 -2.45
C PRO A 112 -10.51 -1.78 -3.28
N GLU A 113 -11.81 -1.68 -3.57
CA GLU A 113 -12.48 -2.62 -4.47
C GLU A 113 -11.77 -2.68 -5.82
N ALA A 114 -11.51 -3.90 -6.29
CA ALA A 114 -10.87 -4.12 -7.58
C ALA A 114 -11.85 -3.83 -8.74
N GLU A 115 -11.32 -3.33 -9.84
CA GLU A 115 -12.09 -3.27 -11.08
C GLU A 115 -12.54 -4.67 -11.52
N LYS A 116 -13.68 -4.72 -12.22
CA LYS A 116 -14.23 -5.98 -12.74
C LYS A 116 -13.18 -6.74 -13.56
N GLY A 117 -12.96 -8.00 -13.22
CA GLY A 117 -11.96 -8.87 -13.82
C GLY A 117 -10.61 -8.86 -13.10
N TYR A 118 -10.42 -8.05 -12.06
CA TYR A 118 -9.21 -8.00 -11.26
C TYR A 118 -9.47 -8.42 -9.82
N VAL A 119 -8.42 -8.87 -9.15
CA VAL A 119 -8.38 -9.11 -7.71
C VAL A 119 -7.17 -8.42 -7.11
N PHE A 120 -7.27 -8.03 -5.85
CA PHE A 120 -6.16 -7.47 -5.11
C PHE A 120 -5.04 -8.50 -4.98
N ALA A 121 -3.81 -8.14 -5.39
CA ALA A 121 -2.64 -9.01 -5.39
C ALA A 121 -1.68 -8.75 -4.22
N GLY A 122 -1.92 -7.67 -3.47
CA GLY A 122 -1.07 -7.25 -2.38
C GLY A 122 -0.62 -5.79 -2.51
N TRP A 123 0.17 -5.36 -1.58
CA TRP A 123 0.83 -4.07 -1.58
C TRP A 123 2.18 -4.18 -2.29
N ASP A 124 2.61 -3.14 -3.01
CA ASP A 124 3.82 -3.15 -3.85
C ASP A 124 5.14 -3.16 -3.06
N SER A 125 5.10 -2.85 -1.75
CA SER A 125 6.26 -2.88 -0.85
C SER A 125 5.84 -3.38 0.54
N GLU A 126 6.80 -3.94 1.27
CA GLU A 126 6.67 -4.34 2.67
C GLU A 126 7.33 -3.34 3.65
N ASP A 127 7.78 -2.18 3.17
CA ASP A 127 8.46 -1.17 3.99
C ASP A 127 7.63 -0.66 5.17
N TYR A 128 6.32 -0.90 5.15
CA TYR A 128 5.43 -0.61 6.26
C TYR A 128 5.54 -1.58 7.44
N LYS A 129 6.16 -2.76 7.26
CA LYS A 129 6.31 -3.79 8.32
C LYS A 129 7.52 -3.54 9.22
N ASN A 130 8.48 -2.74 8.77
CA ASN A 130 9.66 -2.33 9.53
C ASN A 130 10.12 -0.97 9.01
N VAL A 131 9.55 0.09 9.59
CA VAL A 131 9.67 1.45 9.08
C VAL A 131 11.08 2.01 9.26
N GLN A 132 11.76 2.26 8.17
CA GLN A 132 13.13 2.82 8.13
C GLN A 132 13.17 4.26 7.61
N GLY A 133 12.07 4.78 7.08
CA GLY A 133 11.92 6.10 6.47
C GLY A 133 10.49 6.36 6.05
N ASN A 134 10.22 7.51 5.44
CA ASN A 134 8.92 7.76 4.80
C ASN A 134 8.75 6.80 3.62
N ALA A 135 7.53 6.25 3.46
CA ALA A 135 7.20 5.36 2.37
C ALA A 135 5.78 5.60 1.84
N THR A 136 5.61 5.38 0.54
CA THR A 136 4.30 5.31 -0.12
C THR A 136 4.14 3.90 -0.65
N ILE A 137 3.06 3.25 -0.25
CA ILE A 137 2.76 1.84 -0.52
C ILE A 137 1.51 1.80 -1.38
N LYS A 138 1.57 1.15 -2.55
CA LYS A 138 0.46 1.11 -3.51
C LYS A 138 -0.22 -0.26 -3.55
N ALA A 139 -1.55 -0.24 -3.70
CA ALA A 139 -2.33 -1.42 -3.97
C ALA A 139 -2.02 -1.96 -5.37
N THR A 140 -1.78 -3.26 -5.48
CA THR A 140 -1.56 -3.95 -6.76
C THR A 140 -2.69 -4.92 -7.06
N TYR A 141 -2.95 -5.13 -8.34
CA TYR A 141 -4.05 -5.96 -8.82
C TYR A 141 -3.59 -6.86 -9.95
N VAL A 142 -4.14 -8.07 -10.00
CA VAL A 142 -3.90 -9.02 -11.10
C VAL A 142 -5.22 -9.46 -11.70
N TRP A 143 -5.18 -9.91 -12.96
CA TRP A 143 -6.37 -10.48 -13.60
C TRP A 143 -6.80 -11.73 -12.84
N ALA A 144 -8.10 -11.82 -12.52
CA ALA A 144 -8.63 -12.83 -11.60
C ALA A 144 -8.53 -14.27 -12.13
N ASN A 145 -8.73 -14.45 -13.44
CA ASN A 145 -8.74 -15.78 -14.05
C ASN A 145 -8.20 -15.73 -15.49
N ASP A 146 -7.04 -16.32 -15.70
CA ASP A 146 -6.40 -16.38 -17.01
C ASP A 146 -7.09 -17.30 -18.01
N ASP A 147 -7.88 -18.27 -17.54
CA ASP A 147 -8.64 -19.19 -18.40
C ASP A 147 -9.92 -18.53 -18.93
N LEU A 148 -10.40 -17.49 -18.25
CA LEU A 148 -11.52 -16.66 -18.66
C LEU A 148 -11.06 -15.23 -18.99
N PRO A 149 -10.35 -15.03 -20.11
CA PRO A 149 -9.67 -13.77 -20.41
C PRO A 149 -10.61 -12.60 -20.75
N VAL A 150 -11.91 -12.83 -20.94
CA VAL A 150 -12.88 -11.80 -21.29
C VAL A 150 -13.85 -11.55 -20.17
N VAL A 151 -13.98 -10.30 -19.78
CA VAL A 151 -14.99 -9.82 -18.81
C VAL A 151 -16.09 -9.11 -19.57
N ILE A 152 -17.34 -9.42 -19.23
CA ILE A 152 -18.55 -8.84 -19.80
C ILE A 152 -19.22 -7.93 -18.79
N THR A 153 -19.68 -6.78 -19.25
CA THR A 153 -20.64 -5.93 -18.53
C THR A 153 -21.90 -5.80 -19.36
N LEU A 154 -23.01 -6.35 -18.87
CA LEU A 154 -24.33 -6.16 -19.50
C LEU A 154 -24.88 -4.81 -19.07
N ASN A 155 -25.22 -3.98 -20.04
CA ASN A 155 -25.75 -2.64 -19.82
C ASN A 155 -27.29 -2.62 -19.85
N LYS A 156 -27.89 -3.30 -20.84
CA LYS A 156 -29.33 -3.27 -21.07
C LYS A 156 -29.76 -4.50 -21.91
N CYS A 157 -30.98 -4.99 -21.64
CA CYS A 157 -31.72 -5.88 -22.52
C CYS A 157 -33.16 -5.37 -22.62
N GLU A 158 -33.61 -5.07 -23.83
CA GLU A 158 -34.95 -4.53 -24.06
C GLU A 158 -35.59 -5.18 -25.27
N PHE A 159 -36.93 -5.32 -25.23
CA PHE A 159 -37.73 -5.70 -26.40
C PHE A 159 -37.95 -4.49 -27.30
N LYS A 160 -37.65 -4.67 -28.57
CA LYS A 160 -37.81 -3.61 -29.58
C LYS A 160 -38.22 -4.23 -30.91
N ASP A 161 -39.27 -3.67 -31.50
CA ASP A 161 -39.86 -4.14 -32.76
C ASP A 161 -40.35 -5.62 -32.65
N ASP A 162 -39.62 -6.57 -33.20
CA ASP A 162 -39.91 -8.00 -33.23
C ASP A 162 -38.88 -8.87 -32.52
N GLY A 163 -38.06 -8.30 -31.65
CA GLY A 163 -37.02 -9.03 -30.95
C GLY A 163 -36.42 -8.30 -29.77
N TYR A 164 -35.27 -8.80 -29.30
CA TYR A 164 -34.55 -8.26 -28.16
C TYR A 164 -33.21 -7.69 -28.56
N ILE A 165 -32.89 -6.51 -28.06
CA ILE A 165 -31.54 -5.93 -28.19
C ILE A 165 -30.85 -6.06 -26.84
N VAL A 166 -29.67 -6.72 -26.84
CA VAL A 166 -28.78 -6.82 -25.69
C VAL A 166 -27.57 -5.93 -25.93
N ASN A 167 -27.41 -4.92 -25.07
CA ASN A 167 -26.27 -4.00 -25.10
C ASN A 167 -25.27 -4.39 -24.02
N TYR A 168 -23.98 -4.47 -24.38
CA TYR A 168 -22.93 -4.91 -23.50
C TYR A 168 -21.57 -4.33 -23.84
N ASP A 169 -20.68 -4.33 -22.82
CA ASP A 169 -19.26 -4.02 -22.96
C ASP A 169 -18.45 -5.27 -22.74
N ILE A 170 -17.27 -5.34 -23.36
CA ILE A 170 -16.29 -6.41 -23.12
C ILE A 170 -14.91 -5.81 -22.88
N LYS A 171 -14.15 -6.42 -21.96
CA LYS A 171 -12.76 -6.09 -21.66
C LYS A 171 -11.92 -7.36 -21.71
N ASN A 172 -10.79 -7.29 -22.42
CA ASN A 172 -9.87 -8.42 -22.54
C ASN A 172 -8.77 -8.35 -21.48
N ASN A 173 -8.24 -9.52 -21.12
CA ASN A 173 -7.05 -9.66 -20.29
C ASN A 173 -5.88 -8.83 -20.85
N PRO A 174 -5.17 -8.05 -20.01
CA PRO A 174 -4.09 -7.17 -20.46
C PRO A 174 -2.89 -7.91 -21.07
N ASN A 175 -2.77 -9.21 -20.83
CA ASN A 175 -1.65 -10.01 -21.28
C ASN A 175 -1.96 -10.92 -22.48
N LYS A 176 -3.24 -11.05 -22.85
CA LYS A 176 -3.69 -12.00 -23.90
C LYS A 176 -4.34 -11.32 -25.09
N ARG A 177 -4.17 -11.90 -26.28
CA ARG A 177 -4.99 -11.62 -27.47
C ARG A 177 -6.06 -12.69 -27.55
N THR A 178 -7.30 -12.31 -27.82
CA THR A 178 -8.44 -13.22 -27.76
C THR A 178 -9.26 -13.12 -29.06
N LYS A 179 -9.80 -14.24 -29.50
CA LYS A 179 -10.79 -14.32 -30.58
C LYS A 179 -12.03 -15.01 -30.02
N GLY A 180 -13.20 -14.48 -30.29
CA GLY A 180 -14.43 -15.04 -29.75
C GLY A 180 -15.66 -14.66 -30.52
N ARG A 181 -16.79 -15.19 -30.05
CA ARG A 181 -18.16 -14.82 -30.41
C ARG A 181 -18.95 -14.62 -29.14
N ALA A 182 -19.87 -13.69 -29.13
CA ALA A 182 -20.85 -13.58 -28.07
C ALA A 182 -22.01 -14.55 -28.37
N LEU A 183 -22.41 -15.30 -27.34
CA LEU A 183 -23.62 -16.10 -27.38
C LEU A 183 -24.62 -15.50 -26.40
N VAL A 184 -25.80 -15.13 -26.90
CA VAL A 184 -26.91 -14.62 -26.08
C VAL A 184 -28.02 -15.65 -26.05
N SER A 185 -28.56 -15.87 -24.85
CA SER A 185 -29.71 -16.77 -24.62
C SER A 185 -30.81 -16.04 -23.90
N LEU A 186 -32.01 -16.03 -24.44
CA LEU A 186 -33.20 -15.53 -23.78
C LEU A 186 -33.86 -16.63 -22.95
N LYS A 187 -34.30 -16.26 -21.75
CA LYS A 187 -34.86 -17.23 -20.77
C LYS A 187 -36.12 -16.70 -20.09
N THR A 188 -36.91 -17.64 -19.59
CA THR A 188 -37.98 -17.34 -18.63
C THR A 188 -37.38 -17.04 -17.23
N SER A 189 -38.19 -16.51 -16.31
CA SER A 189 -37.80 -16.31 -14.90
C SER A 189 -37.35 -17.60 -14.19
N LYS A 190 -37.84 -18.75 -14.66
CA LYS A 190 -37.46 -20.09 -14.17
C LYS A 190 -36.23 -20.69 -14.86
N GLY A 191 -35.55 -19.91 -15.74
CA GLY A 191 -34.34 -20.34 -16.43
C GLY A 191 -34.55 -21.21 -17.67
N LYS A 192 -35.81 -21.43 -18.13
CA LYS A 192 -36.07 -22.18 -19.36
C LYS A 192 -35.58 -21.36 -20.55
N LEU A 193 -34.76 -21.96 -21.42
CA LEU A 193 -34.31 -21.38 -22.69
C LEU A 193 -35.52 -21.13 -23.61
N LEU A 194 -35.57 -19.99 -24.21
CA LEU A 194 -36.61 -19.55 -25.16
C LEU A 194 -36.01 -19.47 -26.57
N ASP A 195 -34.90 -18.74 -26.71
CA ASP A 195 -34.17 -18.59 -27.95
C ASP A 195 -32.71 -18.21 -27.68
N SER A 196 -31.84 -18.31 -28.71
CA SER A 196 -30.45 -17.90 -28.62
C SER A 196 -29.90 -17.45 -29.98
N THR A 197 -28.90 -16.56 -29.92
CA THR A 197 -28.20 -16.11 -31.14
C THR A 197 -26.72 -15.95 -30.87
N GLU A 198 -25.90 -16.01 -31.92
CA GLU A 198 -24.47 -15.76 -31.87
C GLU A 198 -24.11 -14.50 -32.64
N SER A 199 -23.13 -13.74 -32.13
CA SER A 199 -22.53 -12.64 -32.88
C SER A 199 -21.62 -13.15 -34.01
N LYS A 200 -21.23 -12.25 -34.90
CA LYS A 200 -20.07 -12.50 -35.78
C LYS A 200 -18.81 -12.65 -34.91
N ALA A 201 -17.82 -13.40 -35.38
CA ALA A 201 -16.54 -13.52 -34.73
C ALA A 201 -15.84 -12.16 -34.63
N PHE A 202 -15.19 -11.94 -33.51
CA PHE A 202 -14.39 -10.74 -33.26
C PHE A 202 -12.99 -11.10 -32.72
N SER A 203 -12.09 -10.12 -32.78
CA SER A 203 -10.77 -10.21 -32.15
C SER A 203 -10.60 -9.07 -31.17
N LEU A 204 -9.92 -9.34 -30.05
CA LEU A 204 -9.55 -8.38 -29.03
C LEU A 204 -8.05 -8.38 -28.85
N GLY A 205 -7.44 -7.21 -28.89
CA GLY A 205 -6.06 -6.97 -28.48
C GLY A 205 -5.84 -7.18 -26.99
N LYS A 206 -4.60 -7.10 -26.55
CA LYS A 206 -4.24 -7.11 -25.12
C LYS A 206 -4.87 -5.93 -24.41
N GLY A 207 -5.65 -6.17 -23.35
CA GLY A 207 -6.33 -5.14 -22.58
C GLY A 207 -7.38 -4.33 -23.35
N GLU A 208 -7.71 -4.73 -24.58
CA GLU A 208 -8.69 -4.01 -25.41
C GLU A 208 -10.07 -4.05 -24.76
N GLU A 209 -10.73 -2.90 -24.74
CA GLU A 209 -12.11 -2.75 -24.30
C GLU A 209 -12.97 -2.28 -25.47
N LYS A 210 -14.14 -2.89 -25.63
CA LYS A 210 -15.18 -2.45 -26.57
C LYS A 210 -16.44 -2.20 -25.80
N LYS A 211 -17.06 -1.04 -26.03
CA LYS A 211 -18.25 -0.57 -25.34
C LYS A 211 -19.44 -0.42 -26.27
N GLY A 212 -20.64 -0.54 -25.69
CA GLY A 212 -21.88 -0.31 -26.40
C GLY A 212 -22.13 -1.26 -27.56
N ILE A 213 -21.64 -2.50 -27.45
CA ILE A 213 -21.89 -3.52 -28.47
C ILE A 213 -23.33 -3.98 -28.36
N GLU A 214 -24.01 -4.12 -29.51
CA GLU A 214 -25.39 -4.60 -29.56
C GLU A 214 -25.48 -5.91 -30.29
N ILE A 215 -26.29 -6.83 -29.76
CA ILE A 215 -26.68 -8.06 -30.42
C ILE A 215 -28.20 -8.17 -30.41
N TYR A 216 -28.76 -8.46 -31.57
CA TYR A 216 -30.20 -8.62 -31.78
C TYR A 216 -30.56 -10.09 -31.70
N VAL A 217 -31.60 -10.43 -30.93
CA VAL A 217 -32.16 -11.78 -30.81
C VAL A 217 -33.60 -11.75 -31.37
N PRO A 218 -33.87 -12.39 -32.54
CA PRO A 218 -35.19 -12.39 -33.19
C PRO A 218 -36.16 -13.31 -32.45
N TYR A 219 -36.84 -12.81 -31.42
CA TYR A 219 -37.80 -13.57 -30.64
C TYR A 219 -38.95 -12.72 -30.21
N GLU A 220 -40.15 -12.98 -30.71
CA GLU A 220 -41.37 -12.21 -30.46
C GLU A 220 -42.06 -12.54 -29.12
N GLY A 221 -41.67 -13.67 -28.49
CA GLY A 221 -42.25 -14.11 -27.21
C GLY A 221 -41.73 -13.37 -26.01
N ALA A 222 -42.36 -13.56 -24.86
CA ALA A 222 -42.00 -12.89 -23.60
C ALA A 222 -40.77 -13.55 -22.93
N ALA A 223 -39.63 -12.93 -23.04
CA ALA A 223 -38.43 -13.25 -22.22
C ALA A 223 -38.40 -12.40 -20.95
N THR A 224 -37.77 -12.91 -19.88
CA THR A 224 -37.62 -12.19 -18.62
C THR A 224 -36.14 -11.98 -18.26
N LYS A 225 -35.26 -12.80 -18.82
CA LYS A 225 -33.81 -12.75 -18.60
C LYS A 225 -33.05 -12.98 -19.90
N ALA A 226 -31.88 -12.36 -19.99
CA ALA A 226 -30.89 -12.65 -21.00
C ALA A 226 -29.57 -13.04 -20.33
N ASP A 227 -28.98 -14.14 -20.78
CA ASP A 227 -27.62 -14.52 -20.46
C ASP A 227 -26.72 -14.23 -21.66
N LEU A 228 -25.53 -13.74 -21.41
CA LEU A 228 -24.49 -13.54 -22.40
C LEU A 228 -23.17 -14.10 -21.90
N TYR A 229 -22.45 -14.82 -22.74
CA TYR A 229 -21.10 -15.24 -22.53
C TYR A 229 -20.31 -15.26 -23.84
N ILE A 230 -18.99 -15.22 -23.73
CA ILE A 230 -18.09 -15.27 -24.87
C ILE A 230 -17.54 -16.69 -24.99
N ILE A 231 -17.63 -17.26 -26.19
CA ILE A 231 -17.00 -18.53 -26.53
C ILE A 231 -15.79 -18.28 -27.42
N ASN A 232 -14.80 -19.17 -27.37
CA ASN A 232 -13.65 -19.07 -28.27
C ASN A 232 -14.11 -19.24 -29.73
N GLY A 233 -13.48 -18.49 -30.66
CA GLY A 233 -13.86 -18.44 -32.05
C GLY A 233 -13.60 -19.70 -32.87
N PHE A 234 -13.03 -20.76 -32.27
CA PHE A 234 -12.60 -21.98 -32.93
C PHE A 234 -13.26 -23.22 -32.37
N SER A 235 -14.17 -23.79 -33.15
CA SER A 235 -14.67 -25.18 -33.24
C SER A 235 -15.29 -25.89 -32.03
N LYS A 236 -15.17 -25.47 -30.75
CA LYS A 236 -15.75 -26.26 -29.65
C LYS A 236 -16.65 -25.47 -28.66
N GLY A 237 -16.88 -24.19 -28.91
CA GLY A 237 -17.77 -23.39 -28.04
C GLY A 237 -17.31 -23.33 -26.59
N ILE A 238 -15.99 -23.38 -26.32
CA ILE A 238 -15.44 -23.30 -24.97
C ILE A 238 -15.63 -21.87 -24.45
N PRO A 239 -16.31 -21.69 -23.30
CA PRO A 239 -16.45 -20.39 -22.69
C PRO A 239 -15.07 -19.78 -22.35
N ILE A 240 -14.92 -18.50 -22.64
CA ILE A 240 -13.74 -17.68 -22.31
C ILE A 240 -14.12 -16.43 -21.52
N SER A 241 -15.34 -16.40 -20.98
CA SER A 241 -15.86 -15.45 -20.01
C SER A 241 -16.79 -16.15 -19.03
N GLU A 242 -17.02 -15.51 -17.85
CA GLU A 242 -18.17 -15.85 -17.03
C GLU A 242 -19.47 -15.56 -17.79
N VAL A 243 -20.56 -16.22 -17.36
CA VAL A 243 -21.90 -15.90 -17.82
C VAL A 243 -22.38 -14.62 -17.14
N ALA A 244 -22.71 -13.61 -17.92
CA ALA A 244 -23.38 -12.41 -17.42
C ALA A 244 -24.91 -12.56 -17.63
N THR A 245 -25.70 -12.23 -16.61
CA THR A 245 -27.17 -12.31 -16.64
C THR A 245 -27.75 -10.92 -16.37
N ILE A 246 -28.78 -10.55 -17.12
CA ILE A 246 -29.55 -9.33 -16.93
C ILE A 246 -31.05 -9.61 -17.04
N ASP A 247 -31.85 -8.90 -16.25
CA ASP A 247 -33.30 -8.87 -16.42
C ASP A 247 -33.69 -8.05 -17.64
N VAL A 248 -34.70 -8.51 -18.34
CA VAL A 248 -35.25 -7.80 -19.49
C VAL A 248 -36.05 -6.61 -19.01
N ALA A 249 -35.66 -5.41 -19.46
CA ALA A 249 -36.51 -4.20 -19.28
C ALA A 249 -37.76 -4.30 -20.12
N ARG A 250 -38.92 -4.35 -19.48
CA ARG A 250 -40.24 -4.32 -20.15
C ARG A 250 -40.76 -2.91 -20.07
N ASN A 251 -40.82 -2.24 -21.22
CA ASN A 251 -41.66 -1.06 -21.37
C ASN A 251 -43.06 -1.55 -21.69
N TRP A 252 -43.90 -1.72 -20.68
CA TRP A 252 -45.32 -1.81 -20.89
C TRP A 252 -45.76 -0.34 -21.12
N SER A 253 -45.84 0.10 -22.40
CA SER A 253 -46.70 1.20 -22.71
C SER A 253 -48.13 0.67 -22.63
N GLU A 254 -48.89 1.12 -21.63
CA GLU A 254 -50.35 0.99 -21.58
C GLU A 254 -51.01 1.63 -22.79
#